data_8058688ee165bb27aec2e403010184f8
#
_entry.id   8058688ee165bb27aec2e403010184f8
#
_cell.length_a   1.000
_cell.length_b   1.000
_cell.length_c   1.000
_cell.angle_alpha   90.00
_cell.angle_beta   90.00
_cell.angle_gamma   90.00
#
_symmetry.space_group_name_H-M   'P 1'
#
loop_
_entity.id
_entity.type
_entity.pdbx_description
1 polymer ?
#
loop_
_entity_poly.entity_id
_entity_poly.type
_entity_poly.pdbx_seq_one_letter_code
_entity_poly.pdbx_strand_id
1 'polypeptide(L)'
;GQAVTPGDRYKSSFQQSLNVLKENRLFLACGANFSNVKEVEAAFLFFTRDLVIYDSKKNNWMDYSLNLMRRDPDIKKIFLILMRLLGNLIRDVSIPENQTKRIEAQVVYDQFETDLMTEESDGVKKLFEILCPLIDILSKGRVLICDELETCLHEALIYQIAELFQRTSDRFSAQLIFSTHDTSLLDSNLFRRDQIWFTELNEERATNLYSLMEIRNVRKTENLKNGYILGKYGAIPMRNKNFWEEFEKQIEK
;
A
#
# COMPACT_ATOMS: atom_id res chain seq x y z
N GLY A 1 29.32 -16.60 9.76
CA GLY A 1 27.95 -16.95 9.36
C GLY A 1 27.45 -18.11 10.21
N GLN A 2 26.23 -18.02 10.71
CA GLN A 2 25.59 -19.13 11.40
C GLN A 2 25.27 -20.23 10.37
N ALA A 3 25.61 -21.48 10.69
CA ALA A 3 25.29 -22.62 9.86
C ALA A 3 23.76 -22.81 9.82
N VAL A 4 23.18 -22.80 8.64
CA VAL A 4 21.75 -23.10 8.44
C VAL A 4 21.56 -24.62 8.52
N THR A 5 20.81 -25.08 9.50
CA THR A 5 20.49 -26.51 9.68
C THR A 5 19.01 -26.71 9.30
N PRO A 6 18.72 -27.45 8.21
CA PRO A 6 17.33 -27.77 7.86
C PRO A 6 16.72 -28.69 8.90
N GLY A 7 15.44 -28.52 9.19
CA GLY A 7 14.67 -29.47 9.99
C GLY A 7 14.65 -30.89 9.33
N ASP A 8 14.46 -31.91 10.11
CA ASP A 8 14.59 -33.30 9.64
C ASP A 8 13.70 -33.65 8.45
N ARG A 9 12.52 -33.03 8.37
CA ARG A 9 11.57 -33.20 7.24
C ARG A 9 12.12 -32.77 5.90
N TYR A 10 13.08 -31.82 5.87
CA TYR A 10 13.56 -31.16 4.63
C TYR A 10 15.04 -31.43 4.36
N LYS A 11 15.72 -32.24 5.19
CA LYS A 11 17.17 -32.42 5.13
C LYS A 11 17.70 -32.80 3.75
N SER A 12 17.07 -33.77 3.09
CA SER A 12 17.50 -34.26 1.77
C SER A 12 17.17 -33.23 0.66
N SER A 13 16.01 -32.54 0.76
CA SER A 13 15.54 -31.62 -0.25
C SER A 13 16.34 -30.34 -0.30
N PHE A 14 16.92 -29.90 0.83
CA PHE A 14 17.70 -28.67 0.92
C PHE A 14 19.21 -28.85 0.76
N GLN A 15 19.73 -30.08 0.72
CA GLN A 15 21.17 -30.34 0.62
C GLN A 15 21.79 -29.66 -0.63
N GLN A 16 21.12 -29.76 -1.77
CA GLN A 16 21.57 -29.13 -3.01
C GLN A 16 21.51 -27.60 -2.93
N SER A 17 20.44 -27.06 -2.34
CA SER A 17 20.26 -25.61 -2.15
C SER A 17 21.32 -25.01 -1.24
N LEU A 18 21.74 -25.74 -0.20
CA LEU A 18 22.81 -25.30 0.71
C LEU A 18 24.17 -25.23 0.01
N ASN A 19 24.45 -26.17 -0.90
CA ASN A 19 25.72 -26.21 -1.63
C ASN A 19 25.91 -25.05 -2.62
N VAL A 20 24.80 -24.44 -3.09
CA VAL A 20 24.84 -23.30 -4.03
C VAL A 20 24.57 -21.95 -3.36
N LEU A 21 24.32 -21.97 -2.05
CA LEU A 21 24.04 -20.76 -1.27
C LEU A 21 25.32 -19.94 -1.13
N LYS A 22 25.31 -18.73 -1.70
CA LYS A 22 26.37 -17.72 -1.53
C LYS A 22 25.94 -16.68 -0.50
N GLU A 23 26.89 -15.97 0.11
CA GLU A 23 26.64 -14.95 1.15
C GLU A 23 25.65 -13.86 0.72
N ASN A 24 25.57 -13.58 -0.57
CA ASN A 24 24.70 -12.55 -1.15
C ASN A 24 23.36 -13.09 -1.72
N ARG A 25 22.99 -14.35 -1.42
CA ARG A 25 21.74 -14.94 -1.90
C ARG A 25 20.83 -15.34 -0.74
N LEU A 26 19.55 -15.05 -0.89
CA LEU A 26 18.53 -15.49 0.05
C LEU A 26 18.33 -17.00 -0.06
N PHE A 27 18.30 -17.68 1.09
CA PHE A 27 18.05 -19.13 1.17
C PHE A 27 16.74 -19.54 0.49
N LEU A 28 15.68 -18.73 0.68
CA LEU A 28 14.37 -18.96 0.07
C LEU A 28 14.44 -19.00 -1.47
N ALA A 29 15.16 -18.07 -2.10
CA ALA A 29 15.35 -18.06 -3.55
C ALA A 29 16.13 -19.27 -4.06
N CYS A 30 17.17 -19.69 -3.34
CA CYS A 30 17.91 -20.91 -3.68
C CYS A 30 17.04 -22.14 -3.49
N GLY A 31 16.29 -22.23 -2.40
CA GLY A 31 15.39 -23.36 -2.11
C GLY A 31 14.30 -23.53 -3.17
N ALA A 32 13.67 -22.43 -3.61
CA ALA A 32 12.65 -22.46 -4.65
C ALA A 32 13.17 -22.93 -6.01
N ASN A 33 14.42 -22.62 -6.35
CA ASN A 33 15.01 -22.99 -7.64
C ASN A 33 15.64 -24.40 -7.67
N PHE A 34 16.06 -24.92 -6.49
CA PHE A 34 16.84 -26.14 -6.42
C PHE A 34 16.24 -27.23 -5.51
N SER A 35 15.06 -26.97 -4.92
CA SER A 35 14.31 -27.98 -4.15
C SER A 35 12.91 -28.18 -4.71
N ASN A 36 12.40 -29.41 -4.60
CA ASN A 36 11.02 -29.74 -4.98
C ASN A 36 10.06 -29.62 -3.79
N VAL A 37 10.32 -28.69 -2.86
CA VAL A 37 9.52 -28.48 -1.67
C VAL A 37 8.46 -27.43 -1.97
N LYS A 38 7.20 -27.85 -2.08
CA LYS A 38 6.06 -26.99 -2.46
C LYS A 38 5.86 -25.80 -1.52
N GLU A 39 6.11 -25.97 -0.23
CA GLU A 39 5.99 -24.92 0.77
C GLU A 39 7.03 -23.79 0.55
N VAL A 40 8.23 -24.15 0.10
CA VAL A 40 9.30 -23.20 -0.22
C VAL A 40 8.98 -22.46 -1.51
N GLU A 41 8.50 -23.15 -2.52
CA GLU A 41 8.03 -22.54 -3.77
C GLU A 41 6.86 -21.58 -3.50
N ALA A 42 5.86 -22.00 -2.73
CA ALA A 42 4.73 -21.16 -2.35
C ALA A 42 5.16 -19.90 -1.59
N ALA A 43 6.07 -20.03 -0.63
CA ALA A 43 6.62 -18.89 0.10
C ALA A 43 7.41 -17.94 -0.82
N PHE A 44 8.21 -18.49 -1.73
CA PHE A 44 8.95 -17.68 -2.71
C PHE A 44 8.01 -16.92 -3.63
N LEU A 45 6.96 -17.57 -4.15
CA LEU A 45 5.95 -16.93 -5.00
C LEU A 45 5.19 -15.86 -4.24
N PHE A 46 4.85 -16.10 -2.97
CA PHE A 46 4.22 -15.08 -2.14
C PHE A 46 5.07 -13.80 -2.05
N PHE A 47 6.35 -13.91 -1.69
CA PHE A 47 7.22 -12.74 -1.55
C PHE A 47 7.63 -12.08 -2.87
N THR A 48 7.62 -12.80 -3.99
CA THR A 48 8.07 -12.26 -5.28
C THR A 48 6.93 -11.84 -6.21
N ARG A 49 5.72 -12.36 -5.99
CA ARG A 49 4.58 -12.14 -6.86
C ARG A 49 3.35 -11.59 -6.14
N ASP A 50 3.04 -12.16 -4.97
CA ASP A 50 1.75 -11.92 -4.31
C ASP A 50 1.82 -10.82 -3.26
N LEU A 51 3.00 -10.52 -2.73
CA LEU A 51 3.25 -9.38 -1.85
C LEU A 51 3.74 -8.19 -2.68
N VAL A 52 2.88 -7.18 -2.84
CA VAL A 52 3.18 -5.97 -3.62
C VAL A 52 3.41 -4.82 -2.66
N ILE A 53 4.56 -4.14 -2.78
CA ILE A 53 4.87 -2.96 -1.98
C ILE A 53 4.73 -1.74 -2.89
N TYR A 54 3.80 -0.85 -2.57
CA TYR A 54 3.64 0.42 -3.24
C TYR A 54 4.60 1.45 -2.63
N ASP A 55 5.56 1.89 -3.42
CA ASP A 55 6.47 2.98 -3.10
C ASP A 55 6.43 3.99 -4.24
N SER A 56 5.79 5.13 -4.00
CA SER A 56 5.60 6.18 -5.01
C SER A 56 6.92 6.78 -5.53
N LYS A 57 8.01 6.62 -4.78
CA LYS A 57 9.33 7.18 -5.15
C LYS A 57 10.19 6.21 -5.96
N LYS A 58 9.93 4.91 -5.87
CA LYS A 58 10.81 3.88 -6.46
C LYS A 58 10.21 3.16 -7.66
N ASN A 59 8.89 3.09 -7.76
CA ASN A 59 8.21 2.30 -8.76
C ASN A 59 7.56 3.18 -9.83
N ASN A 60 7.68 2.78 -11.08
CA ASN A 60 6.98 3.46 -12.19
C ASN A 60 5.56 2.90 -12.35
N TRP A 61 4.70 3.24 -11.40
CA TRP A 61 3.31 2.76 -11.37
C TRP A 61 2.48 3.32 -12.52
N MET A 62 2.80 4.52 -13.00
CA MET A 62 2.16 5.10 -14.19
C MET A 62 2.37 4.22 -15.41
N ASP A 63 3.63 3.89 -15.73
CA ASP A 63 3.93 3.02 -16.89
C ASP A 63 3.34 1.62 -16.73
N TYR A 64 3.32 1.09 -15.51
CA TYR A 64 2.64 -0.18 -15.21
C TYR A 64 1.16 -0.11 -15.56
N SER A 65 0.46 0.92 -15.10
CA SER A 65 -0.98 1.12 -15.32
C SER A 65 -1.31 1.29 -16.79
N LEU A 66 -0.57 2.15 -17.51
CA LEU A 66 -0.76 2.37 -18.94
C LEU A 66 -0.49 1.10 -19.76
N ASN A 67 0.57 0.36 -19.43
CA ASN A 67 0.85 -0.93 -20.08
C ASN A 67 -0.24 -1.96 -19.81
N LEU A 68 -0.78 -2.00 -18.60
CA LEU A 68 -1.83 -2.93 -18.21
C LEU A 68 -3.13 -2.63 -18.96
N MET A 69 -3.55 -1.36 -19.01
CA MET A 69 -4.73 -0.92 -19.78
C MET A 69 -4.59 -1.17 -21.27
N ARG A 70 -3.38 -1.03 -21.82
CA ARG A 70 -3.11 -1.31 -23.25
C ARG A 70 -3.24 -2.79 -23.59
N ARG A 71 -2.80 -3.68 -22.67
CA ARG A 71 -2.80 -5.14 -22.89
C ARG A 71 -4.13 -5.79 -22.58
N ASP A 72 -4.90 -5.20 -21.68
CA ASP A 72 -6.14 -5.78 -21.14
C ASP A 72 -7.28 -4.75 -21.22
N PRO A 73 -8.15 -4.84 -22.24
CA PRO A 73 -9.29 -3.94 -22.39
C PRO A 73 -10.31 -4.02 -21.25
N ASP A 74 -10.42 -5.17 -20.57
CA ASP A 74 -11.34 -5.31 -19.44
C ASP A 74 -10.83 -4.52 -18.23
N ILE A 75 -9.53 -4.51 -17.98
CA ILE A 75 -8.92 -3.67 -16.95
C ILE A 75 -9.13 -2.19 -17.28
N LYS A 76 -8.91 -1.77 -18.53
CA LYS A 76 -9.19 -0.41 -18.96
C LYS A 76 -10.64 -0.02 -18.70
N LYS A 77 -11.59 -0.90 -19.03
CA LYS A 77 -13.02 -0.68 -18.78
C LYS A 77 -13.33 -0.53 -17.29
N ILE A 78 -12.79 -1.40 -16.44
CA ILE A 78 -12.97 -1.32 -14.99
C ILE A 78 -12.35 -0.01 -14.45
N PHE A 79 -11.16 0.36 -14.91
CA PHE A 79 -10.50 1.61 -14.57
C PHE A 79 -11.40 2.82 -14.88
N LEU A 80 -11.95 2.91 -16.08
CA LEU A 80 -12.85 4.00 -16.49
C LEU A 80 -14.13 4.05 -15.64
N ILE A 81 -14.68 2.90 -15.27
CA ILE A 81 -15.82 2.83 -14.35
C ILE A 81 -15.44 3.39 -12.98
N LEU A 82 -14.30 2.99 -12.42
CA LEU A 82 -13.82 3.49 -11.12
C LEU A 82 -13.55 4.98 -11.16
N MET A 83 -12.87 5.49 -12.21
CA MET A 83 -12.65 6.93 -12.39
C MET A 83 -13.97 7.71 -12.36
N ARG A 84 -14.99 7.20 -13.02
CA ARG A 84 -16.32 7.83 -13.03
C ARG A 84 -17.01 7.78 -11.67
N LEU A 85 -16.92 6.67 -10.95
CA LEU A 85 -17.46 6.52 -9.59
C LEU A 85 -16.76 7.45 -8.59
N LEU A 86 -15.49 7.76 -8.83
CA LEU A 86 -14.69 8.71 -8.06
C LEU A 86 -14.91 10.18 -8.50
N GLY A 87 -15.90 10.45 -9.35
CA GLY A 87 -16.27 11.79 -9.78
C GLY A 87 -15.46 12.37 -10.95
N ASN A 88 -14.60 11.55 -11.57
CA ASN A 88 -13.84 12.00 -12.74
C ASN A 88 -14.62 11.69 -14.02
N LEU A 89 -14.82 12.71 -14.87
CA LEU A 89 -15.63 12.63 -16.11
C LEU A 89 -14.82 12.12 -17.30
N ILE A 90 -13.83 11.26 -17.08
CA ILE A 90 -13.00 10.69 -18.14
C ILE A 90 -13.82 9.68 -18.94
N ARG A 91 -13.84 9.86 -20.26
CA ARG A 91 -14.53 8.99 -21.23
C ARG A 91 -13.67 7.83 -21.68
N ASP A 92 -12.42 8.13 -22.00
CA ASP A 92 -11.45 7.15 -22.47
C ASP A 92 -10.01 7.58 -22.17
N VAL A 93 -9.09 6.66 -22.36
CA VAL A 93 -7.64 6.89 -22.31
C VAL A 93 -7.05 6.36 -23.60
N SER A 94 -6.48 7.24 -24.41
CA SER A 94 -5.79 6.86 -25.65
C SER A 94 -4.31 6.62 -25.36
N ILE A 95 -3.82 5.41 -25.63
CA ILE A 95 -2.45 4.99 -25.37
C ILE A 95 -1.86 4.50 -26.71
N PRO A 96 -0.97 5.27 -27.35
CA PRO A 96 -0.38 4.87 -28.63
C PRO A 96 0.43 3.58 -28.54
N GLU A 97 0.39 2.77 -29.63
CA GLU A 97 1.03 1.46 -29.64
C GLU A 97 2.56 1.50 -29.80
N ASN A 98 3.09 2.55 -30.47
CA ASN A 98 4.48 2.59 -30.93
C ASN A 98 5.35 3.59 -30.13
N GLN A 99 5.62 3.29 -28.85
CA GLN A 99 6.50 4.15 -28.06
C GLN A 99 7.71 3.39 -27.52
N THR A 100 8.89 3.94 -27.79
CA THR A 100 10.17 3.30 -27.45
C THR A 100 10.84 3.81 -26.18
N LYS A 101 10.41 4.95 -25.60
CA LYS A 101 11.12 5.57 -24.45
C LYS A 101 10.26 6.01 -23.28
N ARG A 102 9.05 6.52 -23.48
CA ARG A 102 8.12 6.93 -22.45
C ARG A 102 6.71 6.72 -22.95
N ILE A 103 5.83 6.17 -22.11
CA ILE A 103 4.44 5.97 -22.52
C ILE A 103 3.74 7.31 -22.41
N GLU A 104 3.31 7.85 -23.56
CA GLU A 104 2.44 9.01 -23.62
C GLU A 104 0.99 8.52 -23.63
N ALA A 105 0.12 9.23 -22.96
CA ALA A 105 -1.30 8.91 -22.93
C ALA A 105 -2.12 10.19 -22.98
N GLN A 106 -3.20 10.16 -23.77
CA GLN A 106 -4.19 11.23 -23.83
C GLN A 106 -5.40 10.81 -23.02
N VAL A 107 -5.87 11.71 -22.18
CA VAL A 107 -7.10 11.56 -21.41
C VAL A 107 -8.23 12.19 -22.19
N VAL A 108 -9.24 11.41 -22.54
CA VAL A 108 -10.34 11.84 -23.41
C VAL A 108 -11.55 12.21 -22.55
N TYR A 109 -12.00 13.44 -22.66
CA TYR A 109 -13.24 13.96 -22.09
C TYR A 109 -14.31 14.12 -23.17
N ASP A 110 -15.49 14.59 -22.83
CA ASP A 110 -16.59 14.75 -23.79
C ASP A 110 -16.32 15.77 -24.90
N GLN A 111 -15.57 16.82 -24.59
CA GLN A 111 -15.37 17.97 -25.50
C GLN A 111 -13.91 18.28 -25.78
N PHE A 112 -12.97 17.65 -25.11
CA PHE A 112 -11.53 17.91 -25.24
C PHE A 112 -10.70 16.69 -24.85
N GLU A 113 -9.44 16.73 -25.18
CA GLU A 113 -8.43 15.77 -24.74
C GLU A 113 -7.28 16.50 -24.04
N THR A 114 -6.65 15.86 -23.10
CA THR A 114 -5.51 16.40 -22.36
C THR A 114 -4.35 15.42 -22.36
N ASP A 115 -3.13 15.92 -22.33
CA ASP A 115 -1.95 15.10 -22.08
C ASP A 115 -1.90 14.69 -20.59
N LEU A 116 -1.85 13.39 -20.32
CA LEU A 116 -1.87 12.86 -18.96
C LEU A 116 -0.73 13.40 -18.09
N MET A 117 0.45 13.60 -18.67
CA MET A 117 1.65 13.95 -17.88
C MET A 117 1.82 15.45 -17.67
N THR A 118 1.38 16.26 -18.61
CA THR A 118 1.64 17.70 -18.62
C THR A 118 0.43 18.54 -18.25
N GLU A 119 -0.79 18.08 -18.53
CA GLU A 119 -2.01 18.89 -18.40
C GLU A 119 -2.92 18.41 -17.28
N GLU A 120 -2.82 17.13 -16.86
CA GLU A 120 -3.65 16.61 -15.77
C GLU A 120 -3.12 17.01 -14.38
N SER A 121 -4.05 17.10 -13.42
CA SER A 121 -3.72 17.37 -12.01
C SER A 121 -2.97 16.19 -11.36
N ASP A 122 -2.19 16.47 -10.32
CA ASP A 122 -1.47 15.42 -9.57
C ASP A 122 -2.43 14.40 -8.95
N GLY A 123 -3.63 14.81 -8.54
CA GLY A 123 -4.66 13.89 -8.04
C GLY A 123 -5.13 12.90 -9.11
N VAL A 124 -5.37 13.35 -10.34
CA VAL A 124 -5.73 12.48 -11.47
C VAL A 124 -4.57 11.55 -11.81
N LYS A 125 -3.34 12.08 -11.91
CA LYS A 125 -2.14 11.26 -12.14
C LYS A 125 -2.01 10.16 -11.09
N LYS A 126 -2.26 10.49 -9.82
CA LYS A 126 -2.21 9.53 -8.73
C LYS A 126 -3.26 8.43 -8.84
N LEU A 127 -4.46 8.75 -9.30
CA LEU A 127 -5.47 7.74 -9.59
C LEU A 127 -5.04 6.80 -10.71
N PHE A 128 -4.39 7.31 -11.76
CA PHE A 128 -3.80 6.47 -12.79
C PHE A 128 -2.73 5.52 -12.24
N GLU A 129 -1.89 5.99 -11.33
CA GLU A 129 -0.86 5.15 -10.69
C GLU A 129 -1.45 4.05 -9.81
N ILE A 130 -2.54 4.32 -9.08
CA ILE A 130 -3.04 3.43 -8.04
C ILE A 130 -4.12 2.47 -8.54
N LEU A 131 -5.08 2.93 -9.36
CA LEU A 131 -6.29 2.14 -9.65
C LEU A 131 -6.00 0.86 -10.43
N CYS A 132 -5.13 0.88 -11.44
CA CYS A 132 -4.81 -0.33 -12.18
C CYS A 132 -4.08 -1.39 -11.32
N PRO A 133 -3.05 -1.03 -10.53
CA PRO A 133 -2.49 -1.95 -9.55
C PRO A 133 -3.54 -2.49 -8.57
N LEU A 134 -4.45 -1.66 -8.07
CA LEU A 134 -5.53 -2.11 -7.19
C LEU A 134 -6.45 -3.14 -7.85
N ILE A 135 -6.87 -2.89 -9.09
CA ILE A 135 -7.68 -3.84 -9.87
C ILE A 135 -6.94 -5.18 -10.02
N ASP A 136 -5.65 -5.14 -10.36
CA ASP A 136 -4.82 -6.34 -10.53
C ASP A 136 -4.65 -7.10 -9.20
N ILE A 137 -4.40 -6.40 -8.11
CA ILE A 137 -4.26 -6.97 -6.77
C ILE A 137 -5.57 -7.62 -6.31
N LEU A 138 -6.70 -6.92 -6.45
CA LEU A 138 -8.02 -7.44 -6.09
C LEU A 138 -8.37 -8.67 -6.92
N SER A 139 -8.19 -8.62 -8.25
CA SER A 139 -8.55 -9.74 -9.14
C SER A 139 -7.72 -11.00 -8.90
N LYS A 140 -6.48 -10.86 -8.42
CA LYS A 140 -5.54 -11.98 -8.19
C LYS A 140 -5.43 -12.41 -6.73
N GLY A 141 -6.16 -11.77 -5.81
CA GLY A 141 -6.13 -12.11 -4.38
C GLY A 141 -4.77 -11.84 -3.72
N ARG A 142 -4.10 -10.75 -4.08
CA ARG A 142 -2.75 -10.39 -3.59
C ARG A 142 -2.79 -9.48 -2.37
N VAL A 143 -1.61 -9.29 -1.76
CA VAL A 143 -1.42 -8.38 -0.62
C VAL A 143 -0.75 -7.11 -1.11
N LEU A 144 -1.35 -5.95 -0.85
CA LEU A 144 -0.77 -4.63 -1.07
C LEU A 144 -0.30 -4.02 0.24
N ILE A 145 0.96 -3.63 0.29
CA ILE A 145 1.51 -2.76 1.35
C ILE A 145 1.69 -1.37 0.76
N CYS A 146 1.11 -0.36 1.40
CA CYS A 146 1.19 1.03 0.97
C CYS A 146 1.55 1.94 2.15
N ASP A 147 2.66 2.64 2.04
CA ASP A 147 3.07 3.63 3.02
C ASP A 147 2.47 4.99 2.65
N GLU A 148 1.92 5.71 3.64
CA GLU A 148 1.28 7.01 3.46
C GLU A 148 0.25 7.01 2.32
N LEU A 149 -0.80 6.20 2.45
CA LEU A 149 -1.84 6.02 1.41
C LEU A 149 -2.48 7.36 0.99
N GLU A 150 -2.53 8.34 1.92
CA GLU A 150 -3.08 9.67 1.68
C GLU A 150 -2.21 10.56 0.80
N THR A 151 -0.97 10.20 0.50
CA THR A 151 -0.09 11.05 -0.29
C THR A 151 -0.71 11.37 -1.66
N CYS A 152 -1.06 12.64 -1.86
CA CYS A 152 -1.72 13.15 -3.08
C CYS A 152 -3.18 12.68 -3.32
N LEU A 153 -3.84 12.02 -2.35
CA LEU A 153 -5.25 11.66 -2.44
C LEU A 153 -6.11 12.43 -1.44
N HIS A 154 -7.32 12.78 -1.87
CA HIS A 154 -8.32 13.33 -0.95
C HIS A 154 -8.82 12.25 0.02
N GLU A 155 -9.08 12.61 1.30
CA GLU A 155 -9.51 11.66 2.35
C GLU A 155 -10.71 10.78 1.93
N ALA A 156 -11.67 11.34 1.18
CA ALA A 156 -12.82 10.60 0.67
C ALA A 156 -12.41 9.45 -0.27
N LEU A 157 -11.33 9.60 -1.06
CA LEU A 157 -10.82 8.55 -1.93
C LEU A 157 -10.11 7.45 -1.15
N ILE A 158 -9.39 7.82 -0.09
CA ILE A 158 -8.74 6.87 0.81
C ILE A 158 -9.79 5.97 1.46
N TYR A 159 -10.88 6.58 1.96
CA TYR A 159 -12.01 5.84 2.50
C TYR A 159 -12.57 4.84 1.49
N GLN A 160 -12.84 5.27 0.25
CA GLN A 160 -13.40 4.42 -0.79
C GLN A 160 -12.47 3.26 -1.18
N ILE A 161 -11.16 3.50 -1.24
CA ILE A 161 -10.16 2.46 -1.49
C ILE A 161 -10.17 1.43 -0.35
N ALA A 162 -10.13 1.89 0.90
CA ALA A 162 -10.17 1.00 2.05
C ALA A 162 -11.50 0.21 2.12
N GLU A 163 -12.64 0.86 1.84
CA GLU A 163 -13.96 0.23 1.76
C GLU A 163 -14.01 -0.83 0.66
N LEU A 164 -13.37 -0.62 -0.49
CA LEU A 164 -13.31 -1.58 -1.58
C LEU A 164 -12.68 -2.91 -1.11
N PHE A 165 -11.58 -2.87 -0.37
CA PHE A 165 -10.96 -4.08 0.18
C PHE A 165 -11.84 -4.75 1.24
N GLN A 166 -12.50 -3.99 2.11
CA GLN A 166 -13.40 -4.55 3.12
C GLN A 166 -14.62 -5.25 2.50
N ARG A 167 -15.26 -4.63 1.50
CA ARG A 167 -16.45 -5.18 0.86
C ARG A 167 -16.17 -6.33 -0.10
N THR A 168 -14.96 -6.42 -0.63
CA THR A 168 -14.58 -7.46 -1.59
C THR A 168 -13.87 -8.65 -0.92
N SER A 169 -13.59 -8.59 0.37
CA SER A 169 -12.88 -9.65 1.12
C SER A 169 -13.50 -11.04 0.97
N ASP A 170 -14.83 -11.14 0.86
CA ASP A 170 -15.52 -12.41 0.73
C ASP A 170 -15.40 -13.03 -0.69
N ARG A 171 -15.07 -12.21 -1.69
CA ARG A 171 -14.93 -12.65 -3.09
C ARG A 171 -13.48 -12.83 -3.51
N PHE A 172 -12.63 -11.95 -3.01
CA PHE A 172 -11.21 -11.89 -3.37
C PHE A 172 -10.40 -11.95 -2.09
N SER A 173 -9.45 -12.87 -2.01
CA SER A 173 -8.55 -13.00 -0.86
C SER A 173 -7.51 -11.86 -0.78
N ALA A 174 -7.77 -10.73 -1.43
CA ALA A 174 -6.87 -9.58 -1.45
C ALA A 174 -6.84 -8.87 -0.10
N GLN A 175 -5.66 -8.37 0.28
CA GLN A 175 -5.43 -7.67 1.53
C GLN A 175 -4.75 -6.33 1.29
N LEU A 176 -5.12 -5.32 2.06
CA LEU A 176 -4.47 -4.01 2.09
C LEU A 176 -3.88 -3.78 3.48
N ILE A 177 -2.59 -3.52 3.53
CA ILE A 177 -1.86 -3.07 4.72
C ILE A 177 -1.34 -1.68 4.39
N PHE A 178 -1.72 -0.67 5.15
CA PHE A 178 -1.29 0.69 4.87
C PHE A 178 -1.00 1.49 6.14
N SER A 179 -0.11 2.46 6.01
CA SER A 179 0.05 3.53 6.98
C SER A 179 -0.71 4.78 6.52
N THR A 180 -1.13 5.60 7.48
CA THR A 180 -1.78 6.88 7.20
C THR A 180 -1.71 7.83 8.40
N HIS A 181 -1.64 9.12 8.14
CA HIS A 181 -1.85 10.18 9.12
C HIS A 181 -3.31 10.68 9.15
N ASP A 182 -4.16 10.18 8.26
CA ASP A 182 -5.56 10.57 8.17
C ASP A 182 -6.38 9.92 9.31
N THR A 183 -6.74 10.74 10.26
CA THR A 183 -7.55 10.32 11.42
C THR A 183 -9.04 10.16 11.10
N SER A 184 -9.52 10.56 9.93
CA SER A 184 -10.93 10.43 9.54
C SER A 184 -11.36 8.97 9.44
N LEU A 185 -10.44 8.08 9.09
CA LEU A 185 -10.67 6.63 9.02
C LEU A 185 -11.02 6.01 10.38
N LEU A 186 -10.61 6.60 11.49
CA LEU A 186 -10.95 6.12 12.83
C LEU A 186 -12.44 6.27 13.18
N ASP A 187 -13.13 7.26 12.57
CA ASP A 187 -14.57 7.51 12.81
C ASP A 187 -15.49 6.72 11.86
N SER A 188 -14.91 6.11 10.86
CA SER A 188 -15.66 5.55 9.72
C SER A 188 -16.43 4.27 10.05
N ASN A 189 -16.19 3.63 11.21
CA ASN A 189 -16.64 2.27 11.52
C ASN A 189 -16.26 1.22 10.45
N LEU A 190 -15.31 1.56 9.58
CA LEU A 190 -14.85 0.71 8.48
C LEU A 190 -13.98 -0.43 8.99
N PHE A 191 -13.18 -0.15 10.03
CA PHE A 191 -12.21 -1.09 10.56
C PHE A 191 -12.64 -1.65 11.93
N ARG A 192 -12.34 -2.93 12.14
CA ARG A 192 -12.37 -3.54 13.47
C ARG A 192 -11.16 -3.08 14.27
N ARG A 193 -11.22 -3.17 15.60
CA ARG A 193 -10.14 -2.76 16.50
C ARG A 193 -8.85 -3.56 16.28
N ASP A 194 -8.96 -4.82 15.92
CA ASP A 194 -7.82 -5.68 15.60
C ASP A 194 -7.13 -5.30 14.29
N GLN A 195 -7.78 -4.51 13.44
CA GLN A 195 -7.23 -3.97 12.19
C GLN A 195 -6.55 -2.62 12.36
N ILE A 196 -6.74 -1.94 13.50
CA ILE A 196 -6.16 -0.62 13.78
C ILE A 196 -4.92 -0.79 14.66
N TRP A 197 -3.80 -0.31 14.15
CA TRP A 197 -2.51 -0.37 14.81
C TRP A 197 -1.90 1.01 14.94
N PHE A 198 -1.19 1.25 16.04
CA PHE A 198 -0.49 2.49 16.32
C PHE A 198 1.01 2.26 16.36
N THR A 199 1.76 3.24 15.88
CA THR A 199 3.22 3.26 15.97
C THR A 199 3.66 4.50 16.72
N GLU A 200 4.60 4.35 17.64
CA GLU A 200 5.22 5.47 18.36
C GLU A 200 6.71 5.18 18.59
N LEU A 201 7.49 6.24 18.71
CA LEU A 201 8.89 6.13 19.11
C LEU A 201 8.98 6.22 20.63
N ASN A 202 9.70 5.30 21.25
CA ASN A 202 10.06 5.38 22.65
C ASN A 202 11.26 6.35 22.89
N GLU A 203 11.66 6.52 24.14
CA GLU A 203 12.79 7.38 24.54
C GLU A 203 14.11 6.95 23.90
N GLU A 204 14.30 5.66 23.59
CA GLU A 204 15.47 5.09 22.93
C GLU A 204 15.37 5.19 21.40
N ARG A 205 14.32 5.84 20.86
CA ARG A 205 14.01 5.95 19.42
C ARG A 205 13.72 4.61 18.75
N ALA A 206 13.36 3.60 19.51
CA ALA A 206 12.85 2.36 18.98
C ALA A 206 11.33 2.48 18.72
N THR A 207 10.84 1.84 17.66
CA THR A 207 9.43 1.85 17.31
C THR A 207 8.67 0.83 18.14
N ASN A 208 7.65 1.29 18.86
CA ASN A 208 6.63 0.43 19.45
C ASN A 208 5.46 0.30 18.48
N LEU A 209 4.98 -0.91 18.29
CA LEU A 209 3.80 -1.23 17.47
C LEU A 209 2.78 -1.96 18.35
N TYR A 210 1.54 -1.45 18.42
CA TYR A 210 0.48 -2.06 19.23
C TYR A 210 -0.90 -1.85 18.61
N SER A 211 -1.80 -2.80 18.84
CA SER A 211 -3.17 -2.76 18.33
C SER A 211 -4.08 -1.95 19.25
N LEU A 212 -5.08 -1.28 18.67
CA LEU A 212 -6.18 -0.68 19.43
C LEU A 212 -6.90 -1.70 20.32
N MET A 213 -6.88 -2.99 19.96
CA MET A 213 -7.46 -4.06 20.75
C MET A 213 -6.72 -4.32 22.05
N GLU A 214 -5.41 -4.03 22.12
CA GLU A 214 -4.58 -4.20 23.32
C GLU A 214 -4.81 -3.09 24.35
N ILE A 215 -5.41 -1.97 23.92
CA ILE A 215 -5.63 -0.82 24.79
C ILE A 215 -6.85 -1.05 25.69
N ARG A 216 -6.64 -0.96 27.00
CA ARG A 216 -7.70 -1.16 27.99
C ARG A 216 -8.68 0.01 28.00
N ASN A 217 -9.94 -0.26 28.38
CA ASN A 217 -10.99 0.74 28.58
C ASN A 217 -11.45 1.49 27.31
N VAL A 218 -11.25 0.95 26.13
CA VAL A 218 -11.84 1.45 24.89
C VAL A 218 -13.25 0.88 24.73
N ARG A 219 -14.28 1.74 24.75
CA ARG A 219 -15.69 1.32 24.63
C ARG A 219 -16.06 1.08 23.17
N LYS A 220 -17.04 0.17 22.91
CA LYS A 220 -17.50 -0.12 21.53
C LYS A 220 -18.10 1.09 20.81
N THR A 221 -18.72 2.00 21.57
CA THR A 221 -19.40 3.21 21.07
C THR A 221 -18.53 4.46 21.18
N GLU A 222 -17.24 4.30 21.44
CA GLU A 222 -16.34 5.43 21.61
C GLU A 222 -15.99 6.04 20.24
N ASN A 223 -15.97 7.38 20.19
CA ASN A 223 -15.41 8.09 19.04
C ASN A 223 -13.88 7.93 19.04
N LEU A 224 -13.37 7.06 18.19
CA LEU A 224 -11.96 6.69 18.15
C LEU A 224 -11.07 7.86 17.70
N LYS A 225 -11.54 8.70 16.78
CA LYS A 225 -10.81 9.89 16.32
C LYS A 225 -10.58 10.86 17.46
N ASN A 226 -11.63 11.19 18.21
CA ASN A 226 -11.51 12.07 19.37
C ASN A 226 -10.61 11.48 20.45
N GLY A 227 -10.74 10.17 20.71
CA GLY A 227 -9.85 9.46 21.65
C GLY A 227 -8.38 9.57 21.24
N TYR A 228 -8.08 9.39 19.96
CA TYR A 228 -6.72 9.53 19.42
C TYR A 228 -6.21 10.97 19.56
N ILE A 229 -6.97 11.97 19.09
CA ILE A 229 -6.57 13.39 19.16
C ILE A 229 -6.31 13.85 20.61
N LEU A 230 -7.05 13.30 21.56
CA LEU A 230 -6.86 13.58 23.00
C LEU A 230 -5.70 12.78 23.63
N GLY A 231 -5.00 11.96 22.85
CA GLY A 231 -3.86 11.17 23.32
C GLY A 231 -4.21 9.94 24.13
N LYS A 232 -5.48 9.52 24.15
CA LYS A 232 -5.93 8.37 24.94
C LYS A 232 -5.24 7.06 24.53
N TYR A 233 -4.84 6.96 23.27
CA TYR A 233 -4.24 5.74 22.71
C TYR A 233 -2.72 5.82 22.53
N GLY A 234 -2.09 6.95 22.92
CA GLY A 234 -0.69 7.21 22.58
C GLY A 234 -0.50 7.58 21.09
N ALA A 235 0.69 7.39 20.59
CA ALA A 235 1.08 7.55 19.18
C ALA A 235 0.74 8.93 18.57
N ILE A 236 0.64 9.97 19.37
CA ILE A 236 0.50 11.34 18.89
C ILE A 236 1.81 12.10 19.07
N PRO A 237 2.16 12.99 18.12
CA PRO A 237 3.31 13.88 18.31
C PRO A 237 3.16 14.69 19.62
N MET A 238 4.18 14.72 20.44
CA MET A 238 4.17 15.52 21.65
C MET A 238 3.95 16.98 21.29
N ARG A 239 2.83 17.53 21.73
CA ARG A 239 2.54 18.96 21.60
C ARG A 239 3.20 19.66 22.77
N ASN A 240 4.30 20.38 22.53
CA ASN A 240 4.87 21.27 23.55
C ASN A 240 3.89 22.44 23.82
N LYS A 241 3.28 22.45 25.00
CA LYS A 241 2.32 23.50 25.38
C LYS A 241 2.96 24.87 25.49
N ASN A 242 4.27 24.90 25.76
CA ASN A 242 5.05 26.13 25.94
C ASN A 242 5.89 26.49 24.70
N PHE A 243 5.55 25.91 23.54
CA PHE A 243 6.34 26.07 22.32
C PHE A 243 6.64 27.53 21.99
N TRP A 244 5.63 28.41 22.06
CA TRP A 244 5.81 29.84 21.75
C TRP A 244 6.68 30.56 22.77
N GLU A 245 6.46 30.32 24.05
CA GLU A 245 7.26 30.93 25.13
C GLU A 245 8.71 30.51 25.06
N GLU A 246 8.98 29.25 24.74
CA GLU A 246 10.34 28.76 24.56
C GLU A 246 11.00 29.30 23.29
N PHE A 247 10.23 29.40 22.19
CA PHE A 247 10.68 29.94 20.94
C PHE A 247 11.02 31.44 21.04
N GLU A 248 10.13 32.27 21.65
CA GLU A 248 10.37 33.69 21.89
C GLU A 248 11.63 33.92 22.72
N LYS A 249 11.85 33.18 23.82
CA LYS A 249 13.06 33.24 24.63
C LYS A 249 14.36 32.95 23.85
N GLN A 250 14.28 32.21 22.76
CA GLN A 250 15.46 31.87 21.92
C GLN A 250 15.74 32.94 20.85
N ILE A 251 14.71 33.68 20.41
CA ILE A 251 14.86 34.74 19.38
C ILE A 251 15.28 36.09 20.00
N GLU A 252 14.89 36.35 21.26
CA GLU A 252 15.23 37.59 21.98
C GLU A 252 16.67 37.58 22.55
N LYS A 253 17.46 36.54 22.32
CA LYS A 253 18.89 36.43 22.65
C LYS A 253 19.77 36.75 21.44
#